data_459cd12a4cf3eac2dda45586bf2dafd9
#
_entry.id   459cd12a4cf3eac2dda45586bf2dafd9
#
_cell.length_a   1.000
_cell.length_b   1.000
_cell.length_c   1.000
_cell.angle_alpha   90.00
_cell.angle_beta   90.00
_cell.angle_gamma   90.00
#
_symmetry.space_group_name_H-M   'P 1'
#
loop_
_entity.id
_entity.type
_entity.pdbx_description
1 polymer ?
#
loop_
_entity_poly.entity_id
_entity_poly.type
_entity_poly.pdbx_seq_one_letter_code
_entity_poly.pdbx_strand_id
1 'polypeptide(L)'
;MGIDVQKTNDTLIEFWNSSIALSKEDMDEERKNEVRDYRDLAPSEKLFHAVEELGSCKKVLDYGCGSGWASIVAAKSGCSDVTAVDMGQNIIDALDFYADLYEVKSCIKSLKISSDWLSTVKSDSFDGFVCSNVLDVVPVEVSKEILKETARIVTKDAKIVIGLNFYMSKEAAESRGMSLVDGKYLFVNDVLRLVSMSDEEWVELFKPYFKVEKLDHFAWPGEQKETRRLFILKRT
;
A
#
# COMPACT_ATOMS: atom_id res chain seq x y z
N MET A 1 -1.47 -26.81 9.71
CA MET A 1 -0.07 -26.33 9.79
C MET A 1 -0.13 -24.86 9.46
N GLY A 2 0.33 -23.98 10.37
CA GLY A 2 0.36 -22.54 10.10
C GLY A 2 1.39 -22.20 9.01
N ILE A 3 1.28 -20.98 8.44
CA ILE A 3 2.25 -20.48 7.47
C ILE A 3 3.59 -20.16 8.14
N ASP A 4 4.68 -20.33 7.41
CA ASP A 4 6.01 -19.84 7.82
C ASP A 4 6.08 -18.34 7.46
N VAL A 5 5.94 -17.48 8.48
CA VAL A 5 5.86 -16.02 8.34
C VAL A 5 7.12 -15.46 7.68
N GLN A 6 8.31 -15.89 8.10
CA GLN A 6 9.58 -15.38 7.57
C GLN A 6 9.73 -15.76 6.08
N LYS A 7 9.57 -17.02 5.76
CA LYS A 7 9.66 -17.51 4.38
C LYS A 7 8.63 -16.84 3.48
N THR A 8 7.40 -16.64 3.98
CA THR A 8 6.32 -15.97 3.24
C THR A 8 6.70 -14.53 2.91
N ASN A 9 7.24 -13.79 3.88
CA ASN A 9 7.71 -12.42 3.65
C ASN A 9 8.86 -12.36 2.63
N ASP A 10 9.86 -13.23 2.78
CA ASP A 10 11.03 -13.22 1.90
C ASP A 10 10.62 -13.48 0.44
N THR A 11 9.75 -14.46 0.20
CA THR A 11 9.20 -14.76 -1.15
C THR A 11 8.38 -13.61 -1.72
N LEU A 12 7.61 -12.92 -0.88
CA LEU A 12 6.81 -11.77 -1.28
C LEU A 12 7.69 -10.59 -1.71
N ILE A 13 8.71 -10.27 -0.92
CA ILE A 13 9.64 -9.18 -1.20
C ILE A 13 10.37 -9.44 -2.52
N GLU A 14 10.90 -10.67 -2.72
CA GLU A 14 11.58 -11.06 -3.95
C GLU A 14 10.66 -10.95 -5.17
N PHE A 15 9.43 -11.44 -5.05
CA PHE A 15 8.44 -11.38 -6.12
C PHE A 15 8.15 -9.93 -6.55
N TRP A 16 7.82 -9.04 -5.61
CA TRP A 16 7.47 -7.66 -5.94
C TRP A 16 8.68 -6.86 -6.42
N ASN A 17 9.85 -7.07 -5.81
CA ASN A 17 11.09 -6.43 -6.27
C ASN A 17 11.43 -6.79 -7.72
N SER A 18 11.13 -8.01 -8.14
CA SER A 18 11.35 -8.45 -9.52
C SER A 18 10.24 -7.97 -10.47
N SER A 19 8.99 -7.92 -10.00
CA SER A 19 7.82 -7.58 -10.82
C SER A 19 7.73 -6.09 -11.18
N ILE A 20 8.30 -5.20 -10.38
CA ILE A 20 8.25 -3.73 -10.57
C ILE A 20 9.55 -3.22 -11.20
N ALA A 21 10.57 -4.06 -11.37
CA ALA A 21 11.82 -3.65 -11.98
C ALA A 21 11.61 -3.05 -13.38
N LEU A 22 12.14 -1.85 -13.61
CA LEU A 22 12.16 -1.21 -14.93
C LEU A 22 13.50 -1.44 -15.61
N SER A 23 13.49 -1.89 -16.86
CA SER A 23 14.67 -1.90 -17.68
C SER A 23 15.02 -0.48 -18.17
N LYS A 24 16.22 -0.29 -18.69
CA LYS A 24 16.58 0.99 -19.29
C LYS A 24 15.71 1.28 -20.53
N GLU A 25 15.38 0.26 -21.27
CA GLU A 25 14.50 0.34 -22.45
C GLU A 25 13.11 0.80 -22.05
N ASP A 26 12.53 0.25 -20.96
CA ASP A 26 11.22 0.68 -20.43
C ASP A 26 11.26 2.16 -20.02
N MET A 27 12.29 2.59 -19.29
CA MET A 27 12.47 3.97 -18.88
C MET A 27 12.60 4.94 -20.07
N ASP A 28 13.35 4.54 -21.10
CA ASP A 28 13.54 5.33 -22.31
C ASP A 28 12.26 5.41 -23.16
N GLU A 29 11.42 4.38 -23.13
CA GLU A 29 10.11 4.35 -23.77
C GLU A 29 9.11 5.26 -23.02
N GLU A 30 9.02 5.14 -21.70
CA GLU A 30 8.16 5.98 -20.87
C GLU A 30 8.48 7.49 -21.04
N ARG A 31 9.76 7.86 -21.14
CA ARG A 31 10.17 9.26 -21.37
C ARG A 31 9.78 9.80 -22.75
N LYS A 32 9.56 8.95 -23.75
CA LYS A 32 9.14 9.35 -25.10
C LYS A 32 7.64 9.50 -25.22
N ASN A 33 6.90 8.83 -24.33
CA ASN A 33 5.46 8.89 -24.30
C ASN A 33 5.00 10.22 -23.66
N GLU A 34 3.79 10.65 -24.02
CA GLU A 34 3.14 11.74 -23.31
C GLU A 34 2.88 11.31 -21.86
N VAL A 35 3.35 12.12 -20.90
CA VAL A 35 3.18 11.83 -19.48
C VAL A 35 1.69 11.88 -19.15
N ARG A 36 1.16 10.79 -18.63
CA ARG A 36 -0.24 10.72 -18.20
C ARG A 36 -0.54 11.76 -17.14
N ASP A 37 -1.79 12.20 -17.06
CA ASP A 37 -2.23 13.01 -15.93
C ASP A 37 -1.99 12.22 -14.61
N TYR A 38 -1.39 12.87 -13.62
CA TYR A 38 -1.09 12.21 -12.34
C TYR A 38 -2.35 11.68 -11.64
N ARG A 39 -3.53 12.21 -11.98
CA ARG A 39 -4.83 11.72 -11.49
C ARG A 39 -5.14 10.31 -11.97
N ASP A 40 -4.65 9.94 -13.15
CA ASP A 40 -4.83 8.62 -13.74
C ASP A 40 -3.85 7.56 -13.20
N LEU A 41 -2.93 7.95 -12.31
CA LEU A 41 -2.03 7.00 -11.63
C LEU A 41 -2.76 6.18 -10.56
N ALA A 42 -3.77 6.76 -9.93
CA ALA A 42 -4.55 6.07 -8.93
C ALA A 42 -5.42 4.98 -9.58
N PRO A 43 -5.49 3.78 -8.98
CA PRO A 43 -6.26 2.68 -9.55
C PRO A 43 -7.78 2.87 -9.45
N SER A 44 -8.25 3.94 -8.83
CA SER A 44 -9.66 4.37 -8.83
C SER A 44 -9.79 5.83 -8.41
N GLU A 45 -10.87 6.49 -8.85
CA GLU A 45 -11.21 7.86 -8.46
C GLU A 45 -11.38 8.01 -6.94
N LYS A 46 -11.98 7.03 -6.27
CA LYS A 46 -12.15 7.04 -4.81
C LYS A 46 -10.81 7.03 -4.07
N LEU A 47 -9.86 6.20 -4.52
CA LEU A 47 -8.50 6.18 -3.98
C LEU A 47 -7.75 7.47 -4.28
N PHE A 48 -7.90 7.99 -5.50
CA PHE A 48 -7.32 9.27 -5.88
C PHE A 48 -7.73 10.37 -4.89
N HIS A 49 -9.04 10.57 -4.68
CA HIS A 49 -9.53 11.61 -3.77
C HIS A 49 -9.09 11.41 -2.32
N ALA A 50 -9.03 10.16 -1.84
CA ALA A 50 -8.54 9.88 -0.49
C ALA A 50 -7.05 10.27 -0.32
N VAL A 51 -6.22 10.00 -1.33
CA VAL A 51 -4.79 10.35 -1.31
C VAL A 51 -4.56 11.83 -1.63
N GLU A 52 -5.36 12.43 -2.50
CA GLU A 52 -5.34 13.88 -2.80
C GLU A 52 -5.48 14.72 -1.52
N GLU A 53 -6.34 14.30 -0.57
CA GLU A 53 -6.48 14.97 0.72
C GLU A 53 -5.19 15.00 1.55
N LEU A 54 -4.26 14.05 1.34
CA LEU A 54 -2.95 14.04 1.99
C LEU A 54 -2.05 15.18 1.51
N GLY A 55 -2.36 15.79 0.37
CA GLY A 55 -1.66 16.98 -0.13
C GLY A 55 -1.68 18.16 0.85
N SER A 56 -2.64 18.23 1.77
CA SER A 56 -2.70 19.24 2.83
C SER A 56 -1.88 18.90 4.08
N CYS A 57 -1.32 17.69 4.17
CA CYS A 57 -0.48 17.27 5.28
C CYS A 57 0.92 17.88 5.18
N LYS A 58 1.55 18.09 6.34
CA LYS A 58 2.93 18.59 6.41
C LYS A 58 3.94 17.50 6.07
N LYS A 59 3.64 16.26 6.49
CA LYS A 59 4.52 15.13 6.30
C LYS A 59 3.75 13.83 6.12
N VAL A 60 3.87 13.23 4.96
CA VAL A 60 3.19 11.99 4.57
C VAL A 60 4.16 10.81 4.59
N LEU A 61 3.72 9.66 5.10
CA LEU A 61 4.38 8.38 4.89
C LEU A 61 3.55 7.53 3.92
N ASP A 62 4.17 7.11 2.82
CA ASP A 62 3.66 6.09 1.90
C ASP A 62 4.39 4.78 2.19
N TYR A 63 3.71 3.84 2.86
CA TYR A 63 4.29 2.58 3.31
C TYR A 63 3.94 1.44 2.35
N GLY A 64 4.99 0.81 1.78
CA GLY A 64 4.83 -0.12 0.67
C GLY A 64 4.46 0.63 -0.61
N CYS A 65 5.26 1.63 -0.94
CA CYS A 65 4.93 2.64 -1.96
C CYS A 65 4.84 2.10 -3.40
N GLY A 66 5.36 0.89 -3.67
CA GLY A 66 5.44 0.38 -5.02
C GLY A 66 6.11 1.37 -5.98
N SER A 67 5.61 1.52 -7.19
CA SER A 67 6.09 2.51 -8.17
C SER A 67 5.73 3.97 -7.84
N GLY A 68 5.07 4.22 -6.70
CA GLY A 68 4.92 5.57 -6.13
C GLY A 68 3.68 6.35 -6.53
N TRP A 69 2.64 5.71 -7.03
CA TRP A 69 1.42 6.42 -7.45
C TRP A 69 0.84 7.31 -6.33
N ALA A 70 0.75 6.80 -5.09
CA ALA A 70 0.21 7.55 -3.96
C ALA A 70 1.13 8.68 -3.52
N SER A 71 2.44 8.45 -3.49
CA SER A 71 3.44 9.48 -3.23
C SER A 71 3.38 10.63 -4.23
N ILE A 72 3.27 10.31 -5.54
CA ILE A 72 3.17 11.31 -6.60
C ILE A 72 1.87 12.10 -6.48
N VAL A 73 0.73 11.43 -6.26
CA VAL A 73 -0.56 12.10 -6.05
C VAL A 73 -0.49 13.03 -4.84
N ALA A 74 0.00 12.59 -3.70
CA ALA A 74 0.13 13.44 -2.50
C ALA A 74 1.03 14.66 -2.75
N ALA A 75 2.17 14.47 -3.43
CA ALA A 75 3.09 15.56 -3.76
C ALA A 75 2.49 16.55 -4.76
N LYS A 76 1.87 16.08 -5.86
CA LYS A 76 1.16 16.93 -6.84
C LYS A 76 -0.01 17.68 -6.22
N SER A 77 -0.63 17.14 -5.18
CA SER A 77 -1.74 17.77 -4.45
C SER A 77 -1.29 18.76 -3.37
N GLY A 78 0.04 18.94 -3.18
CA GLY A 78 0.60 20.02 -2.36
C GLY A 78 1.47 19.59 -1.18
N CYS A 79 1.60 18.30 -0.85
CA CYS A 79 2.52 17.84 0.19
C CYS A 79 3.97 17.97 -0.29
N SER A 80 4.79 18.74 0.41
CA SER A 80 6.22 18.95 0.07
C SER A 80 7.19 18.03 0.81
N ASP A 81 6.72 17.18 1.72
CA ASP A 81 7.55 16.23 2.50
C ASP A 81 6.86 14.86 2.52
N VAL A 82 7.01 14.08 1.46
CA VAL A 82 6.54 12.70 1.36
C VAL A 82 7.72 11.77 1.58
N THR A 83 7.62 10.89 2.57
CA THR A 83 8.55 9.77 2.76
C THR A 83 7.90 8.52 2.18
N ALA A 84 8.47 7.97 1.12
CA ALA A 84 7.98 6.79 0.43
C ALA A 84 8.93 5.61 0.69
N VAL A 85 8.41 4.51 1.20
CA VAL A 85 9.25 3.39 1.64
C VAL A 85 8.79 2.06 1.07
N ASP A 86 9.76 1.23 0.70
CA ASP A 86 9.53 -0.16 0.29
C ASP A 86 10.75 -1.03 0.62
N MET A 87 10.60 -2.36 0.60
CA MET A 87 11.69 -3.30 0.90
C MET A 87 12.51 -3.66 -0.33
N GLY A 88 12.00 -3.46 -1.55
CA GLY A 88 12.65 -3.80 -2.81
C GLY A 88 13.49 -2.64 -3.36
N GLN A 89 14.75 -2.89 -3.76
CA GLN A 89 15.58 -1.86 -4.38
C GLN A 89 15.03 -1.43 -5.74
N ASN A 90 14.63 -2.40 -6.59
CA ASN A 90 14.08 -2.10 -7.91
C ASN A 90 12.78 -1.30 -7.81
N ILE A 91 12.02 -1.48 -6.73
CA ILE A 91 10.81 -0.72 -6.43
C ILE A 91 11.15 0.74 -6.17
N ILE A 92 12.17 0.99 -5.35
CA ILE A 92 12.65 2.35 -5.05
C ILE A 92 13.23 3.02 -6.31
N ASP A 93 13.95 2.28 -7.14
CA ASP A 93 14.50 2.79 -8.39
C ASP A 93 13.38 3.18 -9.38
N ALA A 94 12.30 2.39 -9.44
CA ALA A 94 11.11 2.71 -10.24
C ALA A 94 10.37 3.95 -9.71
N LEU A 95 10.17 4.05 -8.38
CA LEU A 95 9.61 5.25 -7.76
C LEU A 95 10.45 6.49 -8.10
N ASP A 96 11.77 6.39 -7.98
CA ASP A 96 12.68 7.50 -8.27
C ASP A 96 12.57 7.97 -9.71
N PHE A 97 12.43 7.03 -10.64
CA PHE A 97 12.20 7.32 -12.05
C PHE A 97 10.87 8.05 -12.27
N TYR A 98 9.76 7.54 -11.72
CA TYR A 98 8.46 8.19 -11.89
C TYR A 98 8.36 9.52 -11.15
N ALA A 99 8.96 9.67 -9.96
CA ALA A 99 9.01 10.93 -9.26
C ALA A 99 9.74 12.04 -10.05
N ASP A 100 10.79 11.67 -10.81
CA ASP A 100 11.49 12.56 -11.74
C ASP A 100 10.58 12.88 -12.94
N LEU A 101 9.98 11.87 -13.56
CA LEU A 101 9.09 12.01 -14.71
C LEU A 101 7.89 12.95 -14.42
N TYR A 102 7.34 12.88 -13.20
CA TYR A 102 6.25 13.74 -12.74
C TYR A 102 6.72 15.04 -12.08
N GLU A 103 8.02 15.34 -12.08
CA GLU A 103 8.59 16.59 -11.54
C GLU A 103 8.31 16.82 -10.04
N VAL A 104 8.23 15.74 -9.25
CA VAL A 104 7.99 15.79 -7.79
C VAL A 104 9.13 15.18 -6.96
N LYS A 105 10.26 14.86 -7.59
CA LYS A 105 11.41 14.25 -6.93
C LYS A 105 11.90 15.04 -5.71
N SER A 106 11.83 16.36 -5.76
CA SER A 106 12.22 17.22 -4.63
C SER A 106 11.28 17.15 -3.44
N CYS A 107 10.05 16.67 -3.62
CA CYS A 107 9.04 16.52 -2.57
C CYS A 107 9.02 15.10 -1.98
N ILE A 108 9.66 14.11 -2.63
CA ILE A 108 9.59 12.71 -2.26
C ILE A 108 10.96 12.21 -1.82
N LYS A 109 11.03 11.71 -0.59
CA LYS A 109 12.17 10.97 -0.06
C LYS A 109 11.90 9.48 -0.17
N SER A 110 12.48 8.83 -1.16
CA SER A 110 12.40 7.39 -1.40
C SER A 110 13.44 6.64 -0.57
N LEU A 111 13.02 5.58 0.14
CA LEU A 111 13.91 4.80 1.00
C LEU A 111 13.63 3.30 0.83
N LYS A 112 14.68 2.54 0.54
CA LYS A 112 14.65 1.10 0.79
C LYS A 112 14.76 0.85 2.29
N ILE A 113 13.84 0.05 2.83
CA ILE A 113 13.77 -0.23 4.27
C ILE A 113 13.95 -1.71 4.58
N SER A 114 14.25 -2.00 5.85
CA SER A 114 14.15 -3.32 6.48
C SER A 114 12.81 -3.49 7.19
N SER A 115 12.48 -4.73 7.57
CA SER A 115 11.22 -5.05 8.25
C SER A 115 11.03 -4.37 9.60
N ASP A 116 12.12 -3.99 10.27
CA ASP A 116 12.15 -3.32 11.57
C ASP A 116 12.20 -1.79 11.48
N TRP A 117 12.24 -1.22 10.25
CA TRP A 117 12.42 0.23 10.05
C TRP A 117 11.37 1.07 10.77
N LEU A 118 10.10 0.66 10.77
CA LEU A 118 9.04 1.41 11.47
C LEU A 118 9.38 1.65 12.94
N SER A 119 10.01 0.67 13.61
CA SER A 119 10.40 0.78 15.02
C SER A 119 11.47 1.86 15.27
N THR A 120 12.24 2.23 14.26
CA THR A 120 13.28 3.26 14.33
C THR A 120 12.75 4.68 14.15
N VAL A 121 11.53 4.81 13.64
CA VAL A 121 10.88 6.11 13.41
C VAL A 121 10.38 6.69 14.72
N LYS A 122 10.56 7.99 14.94
CA LYS A 122 10.07 8.67 16.13
C LYS A 122 8.54 8.68 16.17
N SER A 123 7.97 8.66 17.37
CA SER A 123 6.53 8.83 17.56
C SER A 123 6.08 10.20 17.01
N ASP A 124 4.82 10.26 16.56
CA ASP A 124 4.16 11.47 16.08
C ASP A 124 4.94 12.21 14.96
N SER A 125 5.57 11.43 14.06
CA SER A 125 6.42 11.97 12.97
C SER A 125 5.65 12.35 11.71
N PHE A 126 4.46 11.79 11.49
CA PHE A 126 3.69 11.96 10.25
C PHE A 126 2.25 12.39 10.57
N ASP A 127 1.74 13.37 9.83
CA ASP A 127 0.33 13.80 9.91
C ASP A 127 -0.51 13.30 8.71
N GLY A 128 0.13 12.55 7.78
CA GLY A 128 -0.50 11.80 6.72
C GLY A 128 0.13 10.41 6.58
N PHE A 129 -0.70 9.40 6.30
CA PHE A 129 -0.26 8.03 6.08
C PHE A 129 -1.10 7.36 4.98
N VAL A 130 -0.44 6.70 4.06
CA VAL A 130 -1.08 5.84 3.08
C VAL A 130 -0.40 4.48 3.04
N CYS A 131 -1.21 3.42 2.94
CA CYS A 131 -0.76 2.05 2.76
C CYS A 131 -1.77 1.32 1.88
N SER A 132 -1.39 1.05 0.64
CA SER A 132 -2.30 0.46 -0.34
C SER A 132 -1.78 -0.90 -0.81
N ASN A 133 -2.60 -1.94 -0.66
CA ASN A 133 -2.28 -3.32 -1.08
C ASN A 133 -1.00 -3.90 -0.43
N VAL A 134 -0.78 -3.60 0.84
CA VAL A 134 0.30 -4.16 1.66
C VAL A 134 -0.24 -5.06 2.75
N LEU A 135 -1.16 -4.55 3.61
CA LEU A 135 -1.63 -5.29 4.78
C LEU A 135 -2.30 -6.62 4.42
N ASP A 136 -2.93 -6.69 3.28
CA ASP A 136 -3.66 -7.85 2.79
C ASP A 136 -2.84 -8.76 1.85
N VAL A 137 -1.53 -8.53 1.76
CA VAL A 137 -0.58 -9.41 1.05
C VAL A 137 0.59 -9.87 1.92
N VAL A 138 0.65 -9.42 3.17
CA VAL A 138 1.60 -9.91 4.19
C VAL A 138 0.86 -10.77 5.23
N PRO A 139 1.54 -11.68 5.97
CA PRO A 139 0.92 -12.41 7.06
C PRO A 139 0.23 -11.50 8.08
N VAL A 140 -0.89 -11.94 8.67
CA VAL A 140 -1.68 -11.13 9.61
C VAL A 140 -0.85 -10.64 10.81
N GLU A 141 0.10 -11.44 11.28
CA GLU A 141 1.03 -11.08 12.36
C GLU A 141 1.89 -9.86 11.97
N VAL A 142 2.34 -9.81 10.73
CA VAL A 142 3.11 -8.68 10.18
C VAL A 142 2.21 -7.44 10.06
N SER A 143 0.98 -7.62 9.57
CA SER A 143 -0.01 -6.52 9.49
C SER A 143 -0.28 -5.92 10.87
N LYS A 144 -0.38 -6.74 11.93
CA LYS A 144 -0.54 -6.25 13.31
C LYS A 144 0.62 -5.38 13.78
N GLU A 145 1.86 -5.79 13.52
CA GLU A 145 3.04 -4.98 13.88
C GLU A 145 3.11 -3.69 13.08
N ILE A 146 2.80 -3.73 11.77
CA ILE A 146 2.70 -2.52 10.94
C ILE A 146 1.66 -1.56 11.54
N LEU A 147 0.46 -2.03 11.87
CA LEU A 147 -0.60 -1.20 12.43
C LEU A 147 -0.24 -0.59 13.78
N LYS A 148 0.37 -1.38 14.66
CA LYS A 148 0.86 -0.93 15.97
C LYS A 148 1.90 0.19 15.83
N GLU A 149 2.90 -0.01 14.99
CA GLU A 149 3.94 0.99 14.76
C GLU A 149 3.38 2.21 14.01
N THR A 150 2.49 2.02 13.05
CA THR A 150 1.78 3.13 12.39
C THR A 150 1.07 4.00 13.41
N ALA A 151 0.31 3.41 14.35
CA ALA A 151 -0.37 4.18 15.40
C ALA A 151 0.60 4.98 16.28
N ARG A 152 1.81 4.49 16.48
CA ARG A 152 2.84 5.20 17.26
C ARG A 152 3.45 6.37 16.50
N ILE A 153 3.72 6.19 15.20
CA ILE A 153 4.47 7.18 14.40
C ILE A 153 3.60 8.27 13.78
N VAL A 154 2.28 8.06 13.66
CA VAL A 154 1.38 9.10 13.18
C VAL A 154 0.90 10.00 14.32
N THR A 155 0.64 11.27 14.02
CA THR A 155 0.06 12.20 14.99
C THR A 155 -1.39 11.84 15.33
N LYS A 156 -1.92 12.40 16.41
CA LYS A 156 -3.29 12.12 16.87
C LYS A 156 -4.36 12.46 15.80
N ASP A 157 -4.14 13.52 15.05
CA ASP A 157 -5.09 14.02 14.04
C ASP A 157 -4.66 13.64 12.61
N ALA A 158 -3.76 12.65 12.46
CA ALA A 158 -3.28 12.22 11.16
C ALA A 158 -4.40 11.71 10.26
N LYS A 159 -4.30 12.02 8.97
CA LYS A 159 -5.13 11.43 7.92
C LYS A 159 -4.52 10.08 7.52
N ILE A 160 -5.29 9.01 7.63
CA ILE A 160 -4.81 7.65 7.40
C ILE A 160 -5.68 6.98 6.33
N VAL A 161 -5.04 6.60 5.22
CA VAL A 161 -5.67 5.94 4.07
C VAL A 161 -5.13 4.54 3.93
N ILE A 162 -6.01 3.53 3.96
CA ILE A 162 -5.67 2.12 3.75
C ILE A 162 -6.46 1.59 2.55
N GLY A 163 -5.76 1.15 1.52
CA GLY A 163 -6.33 0.43 0.38
C GLY A 163 -6.10 -1.08 0.51
N LEU A 164 -7.15 -1.89 0.32
CA LEU A 164 -7.07 -3.34 0.37
C LEU A 164 -7.71 -3.99 -0.85
N ASN A 165 -7.27 -5.19 -1.19
CA ASN A 165 -7.89 -6.04 -2.20
C ASN A 165 -9.30 -6.51 -1.75
N PHE A 166 -9.95 -7.27 -2.61
CA PHE A 166 -11.27 -7.84 -2.36
C PHE A 166 -11.24 -8.97 -1.31
N TYR A 167 -12.41 -9.25 -0.73
CA TYR A 167 -12.66 -10.46 0.05
C TYR A 167 -12.98 -11.64 -0.88
N MET A 168 -12.43 -12.80 -0.57
CA MET A 168 -12.74 -14.06 -1.23
C MET A 168 -13.15 -15.09 -0.16
N SER A 169 -14.42 -15.49 -0.13
CA SER A 169 -14.84 -16.56 0.78
C SER A 169 -14.20 -17.90 0.40
N LYS A 170 -14.22 -18.84 1.34
CA LYS A 170 -13.71 -20.19 1.10
C LYS A 170 -14.43 -20.87 -0.07
N GLU A 171 -15.76 -20.73 -0.12
CA GLU A 171 -16.61 -21.27 -1.18
C GLU A 171 -16.29 -20.65 -2.54
N ALA A 172 -16.02 -19.32 -2.56
CA ALA A 172 -15.63 -18.62 -3.77
C ALA A 172 -14.24 -19.04 -4.26
N ALA A 173 -13.31 -19.36 -3.36
CA ALA A 173 -12.00 -19.90 -3.70
C ALA A 173 -12.14 -21.32 -4.29
N GLU A 174 -12.86 -22.21 -3.59
CA GLU A 174 -13.10 -23.60 -4.02
C GLU A 174 -13.79 -23.68 -5.38
N SER A 175 -14.78 -22.83 -5.65
CA SER A 175 -15.48 -22.77 -6.94
C SER A 175 -14.56 -22.39 -8.11
N ARG A 176 -13.42 -21.76 -7.82
CA ARG A 176 -12.38 -21.38 -8.80
C ARG A 176 -11.20 -22.36 -8.82
N GLY A 177 -11.32 -23.50 -8.14
CA GLY A 177 -10.22 -24.48 -8.02
C GLY A 177 -9.06 -24.00 -7.16
N MET A 178 -9.27 -23.01 -6.29
CA MET A 178 -8.29 -22.46 -5.36
C MET A 178 -8.56 -22.96 -3.94
N SER A 179 -7.55 -22.91 -3.08
CA SER A 179 -7.70 -23.19 -1.65
C SER A 179 -7.08 -22.09 -0.81
N LEU A 180 -7.71 -21.79 0.32
CA LEU A 180 -7.16 -20.85 1.30
C LEU A 180 -6.45 -21.64 2.42
N VAL A 181 -5.16 -21.42 2.57
CA VAL A 181 -4.38 -21.95 3.71
C VAL A 181 -4.87 -21.25 4.97
N ASP A 182 -5.08 -22.01 6.05
CA ASP A 182 -5.65 -21.54 7.33
C ASP A 182 -6.94 -20.71 7.15
N GLY A 183 -7.69 -20.99 6.07
CA GLY A 183 -8.97 -20.35 5.76
C GLY A 183 -8.89 -18.92 5.25
N LYS A 184 -7.69 -18.33 5.09
CA LYS A 184 -7.52 -16.93 4.71
C LYS A 184 -6.36 -16.61 3.78
N TYR A 185 -5.33 -17.43 3.71
CA TYR A 185 -4.14 -17.12 2.92
C TYR A 185 -4.21 -17.76 1.54
N LEU A 186 -4.28 -16.95 0.49
CA LEU A 186 -4.22 -17.38 -0.89
C LEU A 186 -2.79 -17.28 -1.42
N PHE A 187 -2.21 -18.42 -1.77
CA PHE A 187 -0.92 -18.48 -2.44
C PHE A 187 -1.09 -18.75 -3.93
N VAL A 188 -0.24 -18.12 -4.74
CA VAL A 188 -0.10 -18.42 -6.17
C VAL A 188 1.40 -18.57 -6.46
N ASN A 189 1.81 -19.74 -6.93
CA ASN A 189 3.22 -20.10 -7.15
C ASN A 189 4.08 -19.85 -5.90
N ASP A 190 3.61 -20.33 -4.74
CA ASP A 190 4.25 -20.19 -3.42
C ASP A 190 4.40 -18.73 -2.89
N VAL A 191 3.86 -17.75 -3.60
CA VAL A 191 3.82 -16.34 -3.15
C VAL A 191 2.46 -16.03 -2.55
N LEU A 192 2.42 -15.45 -1.37
CA LEU A 192 1.17 -14.95 -0.75
C LEU A 192 0.62 -13.78 -1.59
N ARG A 193 -0.59 -13.94 -2.10
CA ARG A 193 -1.23 -12.96 -2.99
C ARG A 193 -2.43 -12.28 -2.36
N LEU A 194 -3.00 -12.87 -1.33
CA LEU A 194 -4.16 -12.32 -0.65
C LEU A 194 -4.29 -12.89 0.76
N VAL A 195 -4.48 -12.02 1.72
CA VAL A 195 -5.05 -12.34 3.03
C VAL A 195 -6.53 -12.02 2.97
N SER A 196 -7.33 -13.07 2.76
CA SER A 196 -8.77 -12.94 2.57
C SER A 196 -9.47 -12.85 3.91
N MET A 197 -9.72 -11.63 4.36
CA MET A 197 -10.47 -11.30 5.56
C MET A 197 -11.67 -10.44 5.17
N SER A 198 -12.81 -10.61 5.88
CA SER A 198 -14.00 -9.78 5.68
C SER A 198 -13.80 -8.34 6.16
N ASP A 199 -14.72 -7.46 5.83
CA ASP A 199 -14.68 -6.07 6.29
C ASP A 199 -14.71 -5.99 7.82
N GLU A 200 -15.51 -6.83 8.46
CA GLU A 200 -15.62 -6.92 9.93
C GLU A 200 -14.32 -7.41 10.56
N GLU A 201 -13.65 -8.40 9.95
CA GLU A 201 -12.36 -8.90 10.44
C GLU A 201 -11.27 -7.81 10.35
N TRP A 202 -11.25 -7.01 9.28
CA TRP A 202 -10.35 -5.86 9.17
C TRP A 202 -10.67 -4.77 10.19
N VAL A 203 -11.94 -4.44 10.39
CA VAL A 203 -12.37 -3.47 11.42
C VAL A 203 -11.92 -3.92 12.82
N GLU A 204 -12.09 -5.19 13.17
CA GLU A 204 -11.61 -5.73 14.46
C GLU A 204 -10.08 -5.70 14.56
N LEU A 205 -9.35 -5.90 13.43
CA LEU A 205 -7.89 -5.80 13.40
C LEU A 205 -7.40 -4.36 13.62
N PHE A 206 -8.10 -3.35 13.10
CA PHE A 206 -7.77 -1.94 13.29
C PHE A 206 -8.12 -1.42 14.68
N LYS A 207 -9.17 -1.92 15.30
CA LYS A 207 -9.79 -1.42 16.53
C LYS A 207 -8.86 -1.16 17.72
N PRO A 208 -7.78 -1.95 17.97
CA PRO A 208 -6.84 -1.66 19.06
C PRO A 208 -6.09 -0.34 18.89
N TYR A 209 -6.00 0.18 17.67
CA TYR A 209 -5.13 1.31 17.31
C TYR A 209 -5.88 2.46 16.64
N PHE A 210 -6.95 2.13 15.91
CA PHE A 210 -7.65 3.06 15.03
C PHE A 210 -9.16 2.89 15.12
N LYS A 211 -9.86 4.01 14.97
CA LYS A 211 -11.28 4.04 14.66
C LYS A 211 -11.44 4.11 13.15
N VAL A 212 -12.30 3.29 12.57
CA VAL A 212 -12.74 3.43 11.19
C VAL A 212 -13.72 4.60 11.10
N GLU A 213 -13.35 5.64 10.37
CA GLU A 213 -14.24 6.78 10.10
C GLU A 213 -15.08 6.55 8.85
N LYS A 214 -14.49 5.90 7.84
CA LYS A 214 -15.17 5.54 6.59
C LYS A 214 -14.65 4.20 6.07
N LEU A 215 -15.55 3.36 5.62
CA LEU A 215 -15.28 2.23 4.72
C LEU A 215 -16.04 2.49 3.42
N ASP A 216 -15.33 2.43 2.31
CA ASP A 216 -15.88 2.51 0.97
C ASP A 216 -15.35 1.34 0.12
N HIS A 217 -16.05 1.05 -0.97
CA HIS A 217 -15.62 0.04 -1.92
C HIS A 217 -15.30 0.67 -3.26
N PHE A 218 -14.34 0.10 -3.99
CA PHE A 218 -13.96 0.55 -5.31
C PHE A 218 -13.60 -0.63 -6.22
N ALA A 219 -13.44 -0.36 -7.49
CA ALA A 219 -12.97 -1.31 -8.49
C ALA A 219 -11.69 -0.77 -9.15
N TRP A 220 -10.81 -1.66 -9.56
CA TRP A 220 -9.74 -1.31 -10.48
C TRP A 220 -10.28 -1.18 -11.91
N PRO A 221 -9.56 -0.48 -12.81
CA PRO A 221 -9.93 -0.41 -14.21
C PRO A 221 -10.16 -1.81 -14.80
N GLY A 222 -11.32 -2.00 -15.42
CA GLY A 222 -11.75 -3.28 -15.99
C GLY A 222 -12.48 -4.24 -15.04
N GLU A 223 -12.51 -3.99 -13.74
CA GLU A 223 -13.33 -4.75 -12.81
C GLU A 223 -14.81 -4.30 -12.87
N GLN A 224 -15.73 -5.28 -12.90
CA GLN A 224 -17.18 -4.98 -13.03
C GLN A 224 -17.85 -4.61 -11.71
N LYS A 225 -17.23 -4.93 -10.56
CA LYS A 225 -17.80 -4.76 -9.23
C LYS A 225 -16.82 -4.07 -8.30
N GLU A 226 -17.33 -3.14 -7.53
CA GLU A 226 -16.60 -2.49 -6.44
C GLU A 226 -16.48 -3.46 -5.25
N THR A 227 -15.40 -4.22 -5.19
CA THR A 227 -15.15 -5.22 -4.13
C THR A 227 -13.86 -4.98 -3.36
N ARG A 228 -13.02 -4.05 -3.84
CA ARG A 228 -11.82 -3.61 -3.11
C ARG A 228 -12.19 -2.58 -2.07
N ARG A 229 -11.42 -2.47 -1.02
CA ARG A 229 -11.75 -1.69 0.17
C ARG A 229 -10.86 -0.47 0.32
N LEU A 230 -11.48 0.63 0.65
CA LEU A 230 -10.85 1.88 1.05
C LEU A 230 -11.29 2.21 2.48
N PHE A 231 -10.37 2.18 3.42
CA PHE A 231 -10.60 2.60 4.79
C PHE A 231 -9.96 3.96 5.03
N ILE A 232 -10.73 4.87 5.63
CA ILE A 232 -10.22 6.09 6.25
C ILE A 232 -10.23 5.87 7.75
N LEU A 233 -9.06 5.98 8.36
CA LEU A 233 -8.87 5.66 9.77
C LEU A 233 -8.46 6.92 10.54
N LYS A 234 -8.76 6.90 11.82
CA LYS A 234 -8.29 7.89 12.80
C LYS A 234 -7.63 7.18 13.97
N ARG A 235 -6.50 7.70 14.45
CA ARG A 235 -5.83 7.19 15.65
C ARG A 235 -6.74 7.34 16.87
N THR A 236 -6.87 6.27 17.69
CA THR A 236 -7.61 6.26 18.95
C THR A 236 -6.84 6.91 20.09
#